data_dadbc3c1ed41b5975a37c963cb33c0d0
#
_entry.id   dadbc3c1ed41b5975a37c963cb33c0d0
#
_cell.length_a   1.000
_cell.length_b   1.000
_cell.length_c   1.000
_cell.angle_alpha   90.00
_cell.angle_beta   90.00
_cell.angle_gamma   90.00
#
_symmetry.space_group_name_H-M   'P 1'
#
loop_
_entity.id
_entity.type
_entity.pdbx_description
1 polymer ?
#
loop_
_entity_poly.entity_id
_entity_poly.type
_entity_poly.pdbx_seq_one_letter_code
_entity_poly.pdbx_strand_id
1 'polypeptide(L)'
;MGKNNLTKQAILSKTSYGLNIYAHILRQFFPEDEVLIKVVGRDCSVCRNPFDNGKRTLKIWIEKKEPGKVMSPECAYHQDLSETVSDGDCFDFARRHYRLDGQSLYRRISDDLFLGLGDVRFTFFKHPITNTAPHKNITLVDTYNYISRPYAKDRTEKLRSLSDVKRARNYKAANFDYCTFSGTFGSRSDKALIDHSGYLCIDFDHLTDVNATFQMLLEDRCFATELLFRSPSGDGLKWIININTAEVSHAEYFNAVANYLRQTYGLEADKSGKDVSRACFLPYDPEAYINPKNL
;
A
#
# COMPACT_ATOMS: atom_id res chain seq x y z
N MET A 1 -12.02 5.89 -8.11
CA MET A 1 -10.55 6.01 -8.09
C MET A 1 -10.16 6.52 -6.71
N GLY A 2 -9.51 5.70 -5.89
CA GLY A 2 -8.91 6.17 -4.65
C GLY A 2 -8.04 7.37 -4.96
N LYS A 3 -8.19 8.46 -4.22
CA LYS A 3 -7.31 9.62 -4.41
C LYS A 3 -5.90 9.15 -4.15
N ASN A 4 -5.11 9.00 -5.24
CA ASN A 4 -3.71 8.65 -5.12
C ASN A 4 -3.06 9.71 -4.23
N ASN A 5 -2.75 9.35 -2.97
CA ASN A 5 -2.11 10.26 -2.01
C ASN A 5 -0.64 10.55 -2.39
N LEU A 6 -0.16 9.96 -3.48
CA LEU A 6 1.15 10.18 -4.06
C LEU A 6 1.13 11.43 -4.94
N THR A 7 1.13 12.58 -4.30
CA THR A 7 1.11 13.89 -4.94
C THR A 7 2.34 14.71 -4.54
N LYS A 8 2.73 15.66 -5.38
CA LYS A 8 3.80 16.62 -5.08
C LYS A 8 3.60 17.28 -3.72
N GLN A 9 2.39 17.73 -3.43
CA GLN A 9 2.03 18.36 -2.15
C GLN A 9 2.20 17.42 -0.96
N ALA A 10 1.78 16.16 -1.09
CA ALA A 10 1.90 15.18 -0.01
C ALA A 10 3.38 14.84 0.27
N ILE A 11 4.21 14.74 -0.77
CA ILE A 11 5.65 14.54 -0.62
C ILE A 11 6.29 15.74 0.09
N LEU A 12 6.01 16.96 -0.36
CA LEU A 12 6.54 18.19 0.24
C LEU A 12 6.20 18.31 1.73
N SER A 13 4.96 17.98 2.11
CA SER A 13 4.52 18.02 3.52
C SER A 13 5.26 17.05 4.44
N LYS A 14 5.81 15.96 3.88
CA LYS A 14 6.55 14.92 4.63
C LYS A 14 8.07 15.04 4.51
N THR A 15 8.58 15.92 3.68
CA THR A 15 10.02 16.03 3.37
C THR A 15 10.62 17.39 3.72
N SER A 16 10.06 18.09 4.72
CA SER A 16 10.49 19.43 5.08
C SER A 16 10.57 20.34 3.85
N TYR A 17 9.46 20.43 3.13
CA TYR A 17 9.32 21.18 1.87
C TYR A 17 10.29 20.74 0.76
N GLY A 18 10.71 19.47 0.78
CA GLY A 18 11.63 18.88 -0.22
C GLY A 18 13.11 18.90 0.19
N LEU A 19 13.50 19.50 1.33
CA LEU A 19 14.89 19.48 1.79
C LEU A 19 15.41 18.07 2.03
N ASN A 20 14.57 17.16 2.54
CA ASN A 20 14.95 15.76 2.77
C ASN A 20 15.26 15.03 1.46
N ILE A 21 14.67 15.46 0.34
CA ILE A 21 14.97 14.88 -0.98
C ILE A 21 16.42 15.23 -1.37
N TYR A 22 16.82 16.50 -1.24
CA TYR A 22 18.21 16.91 -1.49
C TYR A 22 19.18 16.19 -0.55
N ALA A 23 18.87 16.15 0.74
CA ALA A 23 19.73 15.49 1.72
C ALA A 23 19.92 14.00 1.42
N HIS A 24 18.86 13.30 1.04
CA HIS A 24 18.92 11.89 0.67
C HIS A 24 19.81 11.66 -0.56
N ILE A 25 19.61 12.44 -1.62
CA ILE A 25 20.39 12.30 -2.85
C ILE A 25 21.86 12.66 -2.60
N LEU A 26 22.13 13.78 -1.93
CA LEU A 26 23.50 14.22 -1.66
C LEU A 26 24.29 13.21 -0.83
N ARG A 27 23.66 12.54 0.14
CA ARG A 27 24.29 11.47 0.94
C ARG A 27 24.71 10.25 0.12
N GLN A 28 24.04 9.97 -0.97
CA GLN A 28 24.43 8.86 -1.86
C GLN A 28 25.77 9.13 -2.56
N PHE A 29 26.10 10.41 -2.82
CA PHE A 29 27.35 10.82 -3.45
C PHE A 29 28.44 11.16 -2.45
N PHE A 30 28.06 11.67 -1.28
CA PHE A 30 28.97 12.19 -0.26
C PHE A 30 28.57 11.66 1.12
N PRO A 31 28.72 10.35 1.38
CA PRO A 31 28.28 9.72 2.63
C PRO A 31 29.10 10.21 3.85
N GLU A 32 30.34 10.61 3.65
CA GLU A 32 31.24 11.13 4.69
C GLU A 32 30.95 12.60 5.04
N ASP A 33 30.29 13.34 4.15
CA ASP A 33 29.96 14.72 4.43
C ASP A 33 28.76 14.73 5.40
N GLU A 34 28.89 15.48 6.50
CA GLU A 34 27.72 15.94 7.23
C GLU A 34 26.91 16.86 6.30
N VAL A 35 25.98 16.28 5.53
CA VAL A 35 24.99 17.04 4.78
C VAL A 35 23.97 17.58 5.80
N LEU A 36 24.47 18.38 6.72
CA LEU A 36 23.67 19.27 7.54
C LEU A 36 23.28 20.41 6.61
N ILE A 37 22.12 20.24 5.97
CA ILE A 37 21.39 21.38 5.42
C ILE A 37 20.97 22.20 6.65
N LYS A 38 21.88 23.00 7.16
CA LYS A 38 21.58 23.99 8.20
C LYS A 38 20.72 25.06 7.56
N VAL A 39 19.43 24.93 7.79
CA VAL A 39 18.48 26.01 7.51
C VAL A 39 18.73 27.11 8.54
N VAL A 40 19.62 28.01 8.24
CA VAL A 40 19.72 29.31 8.97
C VAL A 40 18.72 30.22 8.33
N GLY A 41 17.58 30.38 8.96
CA GLY A 41 16.42 31.00 8.32
C GLY A 41 15.80 30.04 7.28
N ARG A 42 15.72 30.48 6.02
CA ARG A 42 15.22 29.64 4.90
C ARG A 42 16.31 29.31 3.87
N ASP A 43 17.53 29.74 4.07
CA ASP A 43 18.66 29.50 3.20
C ASP A 43 19.58 28.41 3.77
N CYS A 44 20.04 27.52 2.90
CA CYS A 44 21.01 26.48 3.24
C CYS A 44 22.43 26.91 2.85
N SER A 45 23.43 26.35 3.51
CA SER A 45 24.82 26.53 3.11
C SER A 45 25.06 25.95 1.72
N VAL A 46 26.00 26.54 0.96
CA VAL A 46 26.40 26.02 -0.36
C VAL A 46 26.96 24.58 -0.19
N CYS A 47 26.33 23.65 -0.88
CA CYS A 47 26.62 22.23 -0.81
C CYS A 47 27.52 21.78 -1.96
N ARG A 48 28.13 20.58 -1.81
CA ARG A 48 28.82 19.90 -2.91
C ARG A 48 27.80 19.51 -3.99
N ASN A 49 28.15 19.77 -5.25
CA ASN A 49 27.33 19.44 -6.40
C ASN A 49 27.75 18.07 -6.97
N PRO A 50 26.90 17.05 -6.94
CA PRO A 50 27.24 15.72 -7.45
C PRO A 50 27.36 15.70 -8.99
N PHE A 51 26.83 16.72 -9.67
CA PHE A 51 26.85 16.84 -11.13
C PHE A 51 27.97 17.75 -11.64
N ASP A 52 28.77 18.36 -10.74
CA ASP A 52 29.96 19.15 -11.06
C ASP A 52 31.17 18.67 -10.25
N ASN A 53 31.52 17.40 -10.39
CA ASN A 53 32.70 16.77 -9.75
C ASN A 53 32.84 17.06 -8.24
N GLY A 54 31.73 17.29 -7.54
CA GLY A 54 31.71 17.54 -6.11
C GLY A 54 32.18 18.94 -5.68
N LYS A 55 32.28 19.90 -6.60
CA LYS A 55 32.55 21.30 -6.23
C LYS A 55 31.44 21.88 -5.37
N ARG A 56 31.75 22.81 -4.49
CA ARG A 56 30.77 23.52 -3.66
C ARG A 56 30.13 24.68 -4.44
N THR A 57 29.16 24.33 -5.28
CA THR A 57 28.46 25.29 -6.17
C THR A 57 26.94 25.22 -6.02
N LEU A 58 26.40 24.22 -5.32
CA LEU A 58 24.96 24.00 -5.20
C LEU A 58 24.40 24.83 -4.03
N LYS A 59 23.64 25.89 -4.32
CA LYS A 59 22.88 26.67 -3.36
C LYS A 59 21.47 26.09 -3.26
N ILE A 60 20.98 25.86 -2.03
CA ILE A 60 19.63 25.34 -1.77
C ILE A 60 18.92 26.28 -0.81
N TRP A 61 17.64 26.60 -1.07
CA TRP A 61 16.81 27.46 -0.22
C TRP A 61 15.33 27.05 -0.30
N ILE A 62 14.52 27.53 0.65
CA ILE A 62 13.07 27.41 0.60
C ILE A 62 12.50 28.74 0.15
N GLU A 63 11.74 28.75 -0.96
CA GLU A 63 11.13 29.95 -1.48
C GLU A 63 10.02 30.46 -0.55
N LYS A 64 9.99 31.76 -0.30
CA LYS A 64 8.98 32.41 0.54
C LYS A 64 7.70 32.58 -0.27
N LYS A 65 6.55 32.36 0.36
CA LYS A 65 5.27 32.76 -0.21
C LYS A 65 5.24 34.26 -0.41
N GLU A 66 5.00 34.71 -1.64
CA GLU A 66 4.69 36.10 -1.91
C GLU A 66 3.25 36.40 -1.44
N PRO A 67 3.01 37.42 -0.65
CA PRO A 67 1.66 37.86 -0.29
C PRO A 67 0.87 38.21 -1.55
N GLY A 68 -0.27 37.56 -1.77
CA GLY A 68 -1.19 37.85 -2.88
C GLY A 68 -1.10 36.95 -4.10
N LYS A 69 -0.16 35.99 -4.19
CA LYS A 69 -0.19 34.95 -5.21
C LYS A 69 -0.95 33.73 -4.72
N VAL A 70 -1.87 33.24 -5.58
CA VAL A 70 -2.62 32.01 -5.34
C VAL A 70 -1.63 30.85 -5.21
N MET A 71 -1.55 30.33 -3.99
CA MET A 71 -1.02 29.03 -3.55
C MET A 71 -0.07 28.29 -4.49
N SER A 72 1.17 28.71 -4.59
CA SER A 72 2.26 27.77 -4.85
C SER A 72 2.66 27.14 -3.49
N PRO A 73 2.78 25.83 -3.37
CA PRO A 73 3.27 25.22 -2.14
C PRO A 73 4.69 25.69 -1.88
N GLU A 74 5.03 25.98 -0.62
CA GLU A 74 6.42 26.19 -0.23
C GLU A 74 7.23 24.96 -0.64
N CYS A 75 8.31 25.18 -1.42
CA CYS A 75 9.16 24.15 -1.96
C CYS A 75 10.63 24.56 -1.82
N ALA A 76 11.52 23.60 -1.63
CA ALA A 76 12.95 23.85 -1.69
C ALA A 76 13.41 23.92 -3.16
N TYR A 77 14.20 24.93 -3.47
CA TYR A 77 14.80 25.18 -4.77
C TYR A 77 16.31 25.06 -4.72
N HIS A 78 16.93 24.88 -5.89
CA HIS A 78 18.38 24.91 -6.03
C HIS A 78 18.81 25.81 -7.18
N GLN A 79 20.02 26.31 -7.03
CA GLN A 79 20.78 27.02 -8.07
C GLN A 79 22.21 26.48 -8.06
N ASP A 80 22.74 26.23 -9.22
CA ASP A 80 24.15 25.88 -9.40
C ASP A 80 24.95 27.10 -9.79
N LEU A 81 25.84 27.56 -8.93
CA LEU A 81 26.69 28.72 -9.17
C LEU A 81 27.71 28.51 -10.32
N SER A 82 27.89 27.28 -10.77
CA SER A 82 28.73 26.91 -11.93
C SER A 82 27.94 26.69 -13.24
N GLU A 83 26.59 26.82 -13.17
CA GLU A 83 25.69 26.66 -14.33
C GLU A 83 25.76 25.27 -15.02
N THR A 84 26.32 24.26 -14.35
CA THR A 84 26.33 22.87 -14.84
C THR A 84 24.99 22.17 -14.68
N VAL A 85 24.17 22.62 -13.75
CA VAL A 85 22.82 22.15 -13.48
C VAL A 85 21.85 23.30 -13.63
N SER A 86 20.76 23.10 -14.35
CA SER A 86 19.70 24.12 -14.45
C SER A 86 19.07 24.33 -13.08
N ASP A 87 18.74 25.57 -12.77
CA ASP A 87 17.95 25.94 -11.59
C ASP A 87 16.61 25.20 -11.59
N GLY A 88 16.13 24.85 -10.40
CA GLY A 88 14.87 24.14 -10.28
C GLY A 88 14.47 23.79 -8.86
N ASP A 89 13.36 23.05 -8.72
CA ASP A 89 12.90 22.55 -7.43
C ASP A 89 13.52 21.20 -7.05
N CYS A 90 13.18 20.69 -5.88
CA CYS A 90 13.67 19.40 -5.40
C CYS A 90 13.27 18.23 -6.29
N PHE A 91 12.16 18.32 -7.04
CA PHE A 91 11.74 17.29 -7.99
C PHE A 91 12.54 17.36 -9.29
N ASP A 92 12.96 18.55 -9.73
CA ASP A 92 13.85 18.69 -10.89
C ASP A 92 15.23 18.08 -10.59
N PHE A 93 15.73 18.30 -9.38
CA PHE A 93 16.97 17.69 -8.92
C PHE A 93 16.86 16.17 -8.83
N ALA A 94 15.78 15.66 -8.26
CA ALA A 94 15.50 14.23 -8.16
C ALA A 94 15.29 13.59 -9.53
N ARG A 95 14.60 14.26 -10.46
CA ARG A 95 14.43 13.82 -11.86
C ARG A 95 15.78 13.60 -12.55
N ARG A 96 16.71 14.53 -12.37
CA ARG A 96 18.07 14.42 -12.92
C ARG A 96 18.82 13.23 -12.34
N HIS A 97 18.69 12.99 -11.04
CA HIS A 97 19.36 11.89 -10.35
C HIS A 97 18.79 10.52 -10.72
N TYR A 98 17.47 10.34 -10.56
CA TYR A 98 16.82 9.05 -10.79
C TYR A 98 16.53 8.75 -12.27
N ARG A 99 16.55 9.75 -13.13
CA ARG A 99 16.13 9.66 -14.55
C ARG A 99 14.70 9.15 -14.70
N LEU A 100 13.83 9.53 -13.77
CA LEU A 100 12.41 9.20 -13.70
C LEU A 100 11.59 10.49 -13.74
N ASP A 101 10.32 10.40 -14.18
CA ASP A 101 9.39 11.52 -14.23
C ASP A 101 8.00 11.14 -13.73
N GLY A 102 7.16 12.15 -13.43
CA GLY A 102 5.76 12.02 -13.03
C GLY A 102 5.57 11.10 -11.84
N GLN A 103 4.59 10.19 -11.93
CA GLN A 103 4.24 9.28 -10.83
C GLN A 103 5.37 8.30 -10.48
N SER A 104 6.18 7.89 -11.44
CA SER A 104 7.33 7.00 -11.21
C SER A 104 8.39 7.67 -10.33
N LEU A 105 8.65 8.97 -10.56
CA LEU A 105 9.55 9.76 -9.72
C LEU A 105 8.99 9.91 -8.29
N TYR A 106 7.68 10.22 -8.17
CA TYR A 106 7.04 10.41 -6.87
C TYR A 106 7.05 9.10 -6.05
N ARG A 107 6.80 7.97 -6.70
CA ARG A 107 6.90 6.66 -6.05
C ARG A 107 8.32 6.40 -5.57
N ARG A 108 9.31 6.59 -6.42
CA ARG A 108 10.72 6.40 -6.05
C ARG A 108 11.11 7.25 -4.84
N ILE A 109 10.74 8.52 -4.83
CA ILE A 109 10.98 9.41 -3.67
C ILE A 109 10.25 8.91 -2.41
N SER A 110 9.00 8.45 -2.56
CA SER A 110 8.22 7.93 -1.43
C SER A 110 8.85 6.68 -0.84
N ASP A 111 9.33 5.78 -1.68
CA ASP A 111 9.94 4.51 -1.26
C ASP A 111 11.30 4.76 -0.58
N ASP A 112 12.18 5.53 -1.21
CA ASP A 112 13.53 5.81 -0.70
C ASP A 112 13.52 6.59 0.63
N LEU A 113 12.51 7.44 0.83
CA LEU A 113 12.34 8.22 2.06
C LEU A 113 11.33 7.62 3.05
N PHE A 114 10.81 6.44 2.77
CA PHE A 114 9.82 5.71 3.59
C PHE A 114 8.61 6.56 3.97
N LEU A 115 8.08 7.35 2.99
CA LEU A 115 6.99 8.29 3.25
C LEU A 115 5.62 7.61 3.41
N GLY A 116 5.47 6.37 2.94
CA GLY A 116 4.20 5.62 2.92
C GLY A 116 3.14 6.29 2.04
N LEU A 117 3.56 6.99 0.98
CA LEU A 117 2.69 7.60 0.00
C LEU A 117 2.54 6.70 -1.23
N GLY A 118 1.32 6.63 -1.74
CA GLY A 118 1.00 5.78 -2.88
C GLY A 118 0.76 4.32 -2.53
N ASP A 119 0.88 3.94 -1.26
CA ASP A 119 0.50 2.60 -0.81
C ASP A 119 -1.00 2.41 -0.94
N VAL A 120 -1.37 1.29 -1.53
CA VAL A 120 -2.77 0.86 -1.55
C VAL A 120 -3.16 0.43 -0.14
N ARG A 121 -4.21 1.06 0.40
CA ARG A 121 -4.68 0.80 1.76
C ARG A 121 -6.14 0.37 1.77
N PHE A 122 -6.47 -0.41 2.79
CA PHE A 122 -7.82 -0.86 3.08
C PHE A 122 -8.05 -0.94 4.59
N THR A 123 -9.32 -1.01 5.01
CA THR A 123 -9.65 -0.86 6.43
C THR A 123 -9.54 -2.16 7.20
N PHE A 124 -8.87 -2.08 8.35
CA PHE A 124 -8.76 -3.13 9.35
C PHE A 124 -9.69 -2.84 10.53
N PHE A 125 -10.35 -3.89 11.00
CA PHE A 125 -11.30 -3.86 12.11
C PHE A 125 -10.89 -4.85 13.19
N LYS A 126 -11.09 -4.44 14.46
CA LYS A 126 -10.94 -5.34 15.60
C LYS A 126 -12.21 -6.17 15.79
N HIS A 127 -12.00 -7.41 16.23
CA HIS A 127 -13.12 -8.26 16.67
C HIS A 127 -13.98 -7.58 17.77
N PRO A 128 -15.24 -8.02 17.97
CA PRO A 128 -15.98 -9.03 17.21
C PRO A 128 -16.46 -8.53 15.82
N ILE A 129 -16.99 -9.42 14.99
CA ILE A 129 -17.51 -9.07 13.64
C ILE A 129 -18.60 -7.99 13.66
N THR A 130 -19.31 -7.85 14.78
CA THR A 130 -20.31 -6.81 15.02
C THR A 130 -19.73 -5.42 15.24
N ASN A 131 -18.41 -5.33 15.50
CA ASN A 131 -17.71 -4.05 15.56
C ASN A 131 -17.47 -3.53 14.14
N THR A 132 -18.25 -2.57 13.69
CA THR A 132 -18.17 -1.96 12.35
C THR A 132 -17.34 -0.67 12.33
N ALA A 133 -16.78 -0.23 13.46
CA ALA A 133 -15.94 0.94 13.55
C ALA A 133 -14.52 0.63 13.03
N PRO A 134 -13.98 1.42 12.09
CA PRO A 134 -12.61 1.28 11.61
C PRO A 134 -11.59 1.40 12.76
N HIS A 135 -10.61 0.50 12.78
CA HIS A 135 -9.50 0.62 13.73
C HIS A 135 -8.33 1.39 13.09
N LYS A 136 -7.93 1.01 11.88
CA LYS A 136 -6.88 1.67 11.09
C LYS A 136 -6.94 1.22 9.63
N ASN A 137 -6.26 1.96 8.75
CA ASN A 137 -6.01 1.51 7.38
C ASN A 137 -4.64 0.84 7.31
N ILE A 138 -4.58 -0.29 6.63
CA ILE A 138 -3.40 -1.16 6.50
C ILE A 138 -3.10 -1.46 5.03
N THR A 139 -1.90 -1.99 4.75
CA THR A 139 -1.43 -2.45 3.45
C THR A 139 -1.49 -3.97 3.33
N LEU A 140 -1.20 -4.51 2.13
CA LEU A 140 -1.01 -5.96 1.95
C LEU A 140 0.16 -6.49 2.79
N VAL A 141 1.26 -5.74 2.89
CA VAL A 141 2.43 -6.11 3.70
C VAL A 141 2.08 -6.19 5.18
N ASP A 142 1.32 -5.20 5.70
CA ASP A 142 0.83 -5.23 7.08
C ASP A 142 -0.02 -6.47 7.34
N THR A 143 -0.89 -6.82 6.36
CA THR A 143 -1.78 -7.99 6.45
C THR A 143 -1.00 -9.29 6.38
N TYR A 144 -0.04 -9.41 5.46
CA TYR A 144 0.84 -10.56 5.35
C TYR A 144 1.63 -10.77 6.66
N ASN A 145 2.22 -9.71 7.21
CA ASN A 145 2.92 -9.76 8.48
C ASN A 145 2.00 -10.15 9.65
N TYR A 146 0.73 -9.72 9.64
CA TYR A 146 -0.25 -10.12 10.65
C TYR A 146 -0.58 -11.61 10.56
N ILE A 147 -0.77 -12.14 9.35
CA ILE A 147 -1.18 -13.52 9.10
C ILE A 147 -0.01 -14.49 9.29
N SER A 148 1.17 -14.17 8.78
CA SER A 148 2.35 -15.05 8.82
C SER A 148 3.02 -15.12 10.20
N ARG A 149 2.83 -14.11 11.06
CA ARG A 149 3.34 -14.09 12.43
C ARG A 149 2.31 -14.60 13.43
N PRO A 150 2.71 -15.06 14.63
CA PRO A 150 1.83 -15.79 15.55
C PRO A 150 0.78 -14.94 16.29
N TYR A 151 0.43 -13.73 15.81
CA TYR A 151 -0.57 -12.85 16.45
C TYR A 151 -1.95 -13.48 16.63
N ALA A 152 -2.37 -14.33 15.68
CA ALA A 152 -3.65 -15.00 15.69
C ALA A 152 -3.52 -16.52 15.91
N LYS A 153 -2.34 -17.03 16.29
CA LYS A 153 -2.06 -18.46 16.35
C LYS A 153 -3.02 -19.20 17.28
N ASP A 154 -3.06 -18.81 18.55
CA ASP A 154 -3.86 -19.53 19.56
C ASP A 154 -5.36 -19.59 19.21
N ARG A 155 -5.91 -18.47 18.72
CA ARG A 155 -7.32 -18.41 18.31
C ARG A 155 -7.59 -19.20 17.03
N THR A 156 -6.61 -19.29 16.12
CA THR A 156 -6.73 -20.10 14.90
C THR A 156 -6.69 -21.59 15.25
N GLU A 157 -5.74 -22.03 16.07
CA GLU A 157 -5.63 -23.41 16.52
C GLU A 157 -6.87 -23.82 17.33
N LYS A 158 -7.34 -22.96 18.23
CA LYS A 158 -8.57 -23.21 18.97
C LYS A 158 -9.79 -23.33 18.06
N LEU A 159 -9.93 -22.46 17.05
CA LEU A 159 -11.02 -22.57 16.07
C LEU A 159 -10.99 -23.93 15.37
N ARG A 160 -9.81 -24.34 14.88
CA ARG A 160 -9.61 -25.60 14.14
C ARG A 160 -9.81 -26.84 15.00
N SER A 161 -9.75 -26.74 16.32
CA SER A 161 -10.05 -27.83 17.26
C SER A 161 -11.54 -27.99 17.54
N LEU A 162 -12.41 -27.06 17.11
CA LEU A 162 -13.84 -27.12 17.37
C LEU A 162 -14.55 -28.00 16.30
N SER A 163 -15.15 -29.09 16.71
CA SER A 163 -15.93 -29.99 15.84
C SER A 163 -17.36 -29.51 15.58
N ASP A 164 -17.95 -28.76 16.49
CA ASP A 164 -19.30 -28.21 16.34
C ASP A 164 -19.28 -26.99 15.42
N VAL A 165 -19.95 -27.08 14.29
CA VAL A 165 -19.98 -26.05 13.25
C VAL A 165 -20.57 -24.72 13.76
N LYS A 166 -21.64 -24.75 14.55
CA LYS A 166 -22.27 -23.56 15.10
C LYS A 166 -21.36 -22.87 16.10
N ARG A 167 -20.72 -23.65 16.96
CA ARG A 167 -19.77 -23.16 17.96
C ARG A 167 -18.54 -22.57 17.27
N ALA A 168 -18.00 -23.23 16.25
CA ALA A 168 -16.87 -22.75 15.47
C ALA A 168 -17.20 -21.40 14.78
N ARG A 169 -18.38 -21.31 14.15
CA ARG A 169 -18.85 -20.05 13.50
C ARG A 169 -18.98 -18.90 14.52
N ASN A 170 -19.58 -19.15 15.68
CA ASN A 170 -19.73 -18.14 16.74
C ASN A 170 -18.37 -17.73 17.29
N TYR A 171 -17.46 -18.68 17.50
CA TYR A 171 -16.12 -18.40 17.98
C TYR A 171 -15.33 -17.54 16.98
N LYS A 172 -15.37 -17.87 15.68
CA LYS A 172 -14.75 -17.09 14.60
C LYS A 172 -15.28 -15.65 14.61
N ALA A 173 -16.59 -15.47 14.65
CA ALA A 173 -17.24 -14.16 14.65
C ALA A 173 -16.87 -13.29 15.86
N ALA A 174 -16.65 -13.90 17.00
CA ALA A 174 -16.36 -13.21 18.27
C ALA A 174 -14.87 -12.88 18.46
N ASN A 175 -13.94 -13.64 17.85
CA ASN A 175 -12.54 -13.60 18.26
C ASN A 175 -11.56 -13.21 17.15
N PHE A 176 -11.97 -13.15 15.87
CA PHE A 176 -11.06 -12.83 14.77
C PHE A 176 -11.18 -11.38 14.33
N ASP A 177 -10.03 -10.71 14.26
CA ASP A 177 -9.91 -9.44 13.56
C ASP A 177 -10.13 -9.68 12.06
N TYR A 178 -10.51 -8.63 11.34
CA TYR A 178 -10.82 -8.74 9.92
C TYR A 178 -10.50 -7.45 9.16
N CYS A 179 -10.46 -7.53 7.86
CA CYS A 179 -10.33 -6.36 6.99
C CYS A 179 -11.33 -6.40 5.83
N THR A 180 -11.45 -5.27 5.16
CA THR A 180 -12.21 -5.10 3.92
C THR A 180 -11.22 -4.78 2.80
N PHE A 181 -10.70 -5.79 2.08
CA PHE A 181 -9.65 -5.61 1.06
C PHE A 181 -10.01 -4.63 -0.04
N SER A 182 -11.29 -4.51 -0.37
CA SER A 182 -11.79 -3.66 -1.45
C SER A 182 -11.61 -2.16 -1.23
N GLY A 183 -11.31 -1.70 -0.01
CA GLY A 183 -11.08 -0.27 0.18
C GLY A 183 -11.06 0.22 1.61
N THR A 184 -11.03 1.55 1.74
CA THR A 184 -11.11 2.26 3.02
C THR A 184 -12.55 2.69 3.29
N PHE A 185 -12.97 2.57 4.55
CA PHE A 185 -14.37 2.78 4.96
C PHE A 185 -14.48 3.69 6.18
N GLY A 186 -15.54 4.49 6.24
CA GLY A 186 -15.94 5.22 7.43
C GLY A 186 -16.64 4.34 8.48
N SER A 187 -17.29 3.26 8.02
CA SER A 187 -17.84 2.14 8.80
C SER A 187 -17.95 0.94 7.88
N ARG A 188 -18.07 -0.30 8.41
CA ARG A 188 -18.24 -1.48 7.56
C ARG A 188 -19.65 -1.55 6.96
N SER A 189 -19.85 -0.80 5.89
CA SER A 189 -21.07 -0.73 5.08
C SER A 189 -20.71 -0.29 3.67
N ASP A 190 -21.36 -0.83 2.65
CA ASP A 190 -21.11 -0.47 1.24
C ASP A 190 -21.28 1.02 0.99
N LYS A 191 -22.26 1.65 1.67
CA LYS A 191 -22.52 3.10 1.58
C LYS A 191 -21.43 3.97 2.23
N ALA A 192 -20.58 3.39 3.06
CA ALA A 192 -19.53 4.10 3.78
C ALA A 192 -18.13 3.89 3.16
N LEU A 193 -18.07 3.37 1.93
CA LEU A 193 -16.82 3.29 1.16
C LEU A 193 -16.30 4.72 0.90
N ILE A 194 -15.04 4.96 1.31
CA ILE A 194 -14.34 6.23 1.09
C ILE A 194 -13.55 6.15 -0.22
N ASP A 195 -12.67 5.14 -0.32
CA ASP A 195 -11.84 4.90 -1.50
C ASP A 195 -11.75 3.40 -1.79
N HIS A 196 -11.91 3.02 -3.07
CA HIS A 196 -11.70 1.65 -3.51
C HIS A 196 -10.21 1.37 -3.68
N SER A 197 -9.71 0.27 -3.10
CA SER A 197 -8.30 -0.10 -3.13
C SER A 197 -7.80 -0.61 -4.49
N GLY A 198 -8.71 -1.10 -5.34
CA GLY A 198 -8.35 -1.88 -6.51
C GLY A 198 -8.11 -3.36 -6.20
N TYR A 199 -8.37 -3.83 -4.98
CA TYR A 199 -8.31 -5.26 -4.64
C TYR A 199 -9.68 -5.90 -4.62
N LEU A 200 -9.71 -7.17 -5.04
CA LEU A 200 -10.83 -8.08 -4.93
C LEU A 200 -10.39 -9.29 -4.10
N CYS A 201 -11.15 -9.62 -3.07
CA CYS A 201 -10.95 -10.82 -2.26
C CYS A 201 -11.95 -11.89 -2.70
N ILE A 202 -11.44 -13.00 -3.22
CA ILE A 202 -12.22 -14.20 -3.55
C ILE A 202 -12.08 -15.18 -2.39
N ASP A 203 -13.21 -15.66 -1.91
CA ASP A 203 -13.32 -16.59 -0.79
C ASP A 203 -13.73 -17.97 -1.30
N PHE A 204 -12.95 -18.99 -0.98
CA PHE A 204 -13.25 -20.39 -1.26
C PHE A 204 -13.44 -21.11 0.07
N ASP A 205 -14.60 -21.71 0.26
CA ASP A 205 -14.91 -22.50 1.44
C ASP A 205 -14.96 -24.00 1.08
N HIS A 206 -14.61 -24.86 2.04
CA HIS A 206 -14.76 -26.32 1.95
C HIS A 206 -14.11 -26.98 0.71
N LEU A 207 -12.87 -26.59 0.40
CA LEU A 207 -12.10 -27.16 -0.69
C LEU A 207 -11.72 -28.61 -0.41
N THR A 208 -11.81 -29.46 -1.43
CA THR A 208 -11.41 -30.87 -1.35
C THR A 208 -9.90 -31.03 -1.14
N ASP A 209 -9.11 -30.21 -1.84
CA ASP A 209 -7.65 -30.12 -1.69
C ASP A 209 -7.20 -28.66 -1.67
N VAL A 210 -6.97 -28.15 -0.46
CA VAL A 210 -6.54 -26.79 -0.22
C VAL A 210 -5.16 -26.52 -0.82
N ASN A 211 -4.23 -27.48 -0.73
CA ASN A 211 -2.86 -27.29 -1.18
C ASN A 211 -2.76 -27.29 -2.71
N ALA A 212 -3.43 -28.22 -3.37
CA ALA A 212 -3.48 -28.22 -4.84
C ALA A 212 -4.14 -26.96 -5.38
N THR A 213 -5.26 -26.52 -4.76
CA THR A 213 -5.93 -25.26 -5.14
C THR A 213 -5.03 -24.05 -4.89
N PHE A 214 -4.27 -24.02 -3.79
CA PHE A 214 -3.33 -22.96 -3.48
C PHE A 214 -2.28 -22.81 -4.59
N GLN A 215 -1.64 -23.89 -5.01
CA GLN A 215 -0.64 -23.87 -6.08
C GLN A 215 -1.27 -23.46 -7.43
N MET A 216 -2.43 -23.99 -7.75
CA MET A 216 -3.16 -23.67 -8.97
C MET A 216 -3.47 -22.17 -9.08
N LEU A 217 -3.89 -21.51 -7.98
CA LEU A 217 -4.16 -20.08 -7.96
C LEU A 217 -2.88 -19.23 -8.07
N LEU A 218 -1.75 -19.70 -7.55
CA LEU A 218 -0.45 -19.03 -7.73
C LEU A 218 0.02 -19.06 -9.19
N GLU A 219 -0.30 -20.11 -9.91
CA GLU A 219 0.10 -20.34 -11.32
C GLU A 219 -0.92 -19.77 -12.32
N ASP A 220 -2.01 -19.14 -11.84
CA ASP A 220 -3.03 -18.55 -12.71
C ASP A 220 -2.43 -17.50 -13.65
N ARG A 221 -2.75 -17.63 -14.95
CA ARG A 221 -2.17 -16.77 -16.00
C ARG A 221 -3.00 -15.52 -16.28
N CYS A 222 -4.25 -15.47 -15.84
CA CYS A 222 -5.15 -14.35 -16.08
C CYS A 222 -5.09 -13.32 -14.94
N PHE A 223 -4.92 -13.80 -13.71
CA PHE A 223 -4.94 -12.96 -12.52
C PHE A 223 -3.69 -13.18 -11.66
N ALA A 224 -2.83 -12.17 -11.57
CA ALA A 224 -1.69 -12.22 -10.67
C ALA A 224 -2.16 -12.24 -9.21
N THR A 225 -1.70 -13.22 -8.44
CA THR A 225 -1.93 -13.29 -7.00
C THR A 225 -1.19 -12.18 -6.28
N GLU A 226 -1.90 -11.37 -5.51
CA GLU A 226 -1.31 -10.32 -4.66
C GLU A 226 -1.07 -10.84 -3.24
N LEU A 227 -2.05 -11.55 -2.67
CA LEU A 227 -1.98 -12.21 -1.38
C LEU A 227 -2.85 -13.47 -1.42
N LEU A 228 -2.37 -14.59 -0.90
CA LEU A 228 -3.11 -15.84 -0.81
C LEU A 228 -2.83 -16.51 0.54
N PHE A 229 -3.88 -16.92 1.24
CA PHE A 229 -3.75 -17.56 2.53
C PHE A 229 -4.93 -18.50 2.84
N ARG A 230 -4.71 -19.45 3.74
CA ARG A 230 -5.75 -20.36 4.20
C ARG A 230 -6.78 -19.65 5.07
N SER A 231 -8.04 -20.05 4.94
CA SER A 231 -9.13 -19.54 5.78
C SER A 231 -8.90 -19.83 7.29
N PRO A 232 -9.58 -19.13 8.20
CA PRO A 232 -9.47 -19.42 9.61
C PRO A 232 -9.77 -20.88 9.99
N SER A 233 -10.74 -21.51 9.28
CA SER A 233 -11.11 -22.92 9.48
C SER A 233 -10.05 -23.89 8.94
N GLY A 234 -9.22 -23.45 7.98
CA GLY A 234 -8.17 -24.25 7.36
C GLY A 234 -8.60 -25.07 6.14
N ASP A 235 -9.89 -25.14 5.84
CA ASP A 235 -10.51 -25.90 4.76
C ASP A 235 -10.87 -25.04 3.54
N GLY A 236 -10.40 -23.82 3.49
CA GLY A 236 -10.65 -22.86 2.41
C GLY A 236 -9.49 -21.90 2.19
N LEU A 237 -9.60 -21.05 1.17
CA LEU A 237 -8.60 -20.07 0.77
C LEU A 237 -9.20 -18.68 0.62
N LYS A 238 -8.37 -17.67 0.85
CA LYS A 238 -8.62 -16.27 0.59
C LYS A 238 -7.61 -15.80 -0.45
N TRP A 239 -8.12 -15.46 -1.64
CA TRP A 239 -7.32 -15.06 -2.78
C TRP A 239 -7.56 -13.60 -3.13
N ILE A 240 -6.52 -12.79 -3.04
CA ILE A 240 -6.57 -11.36 -3.31
C ILE A 240 -5.87 -11.07 -4.62
N ILE A 241 -6.58 -10.41 -5.52
CA ILE A 241 -6.12 -10.01 -6.86
C ILE A 241 -6.37 -8.53 -7.09
N ASN A 242 -5.64 -7.94 -8.05
CA ASN A 242 -5.91 -6.59 -8.53
C ASN A 242 -7.06 -6.57 -9.52
N ILE A 243 -7.91 -5.54 -9.41
CA ILE A 243 -9.00 -5.25 -10.35
C ILE A 243 -8.99 -3.78 -10.76
N ASN A 244 -9.51 -3.49 -11.96
CA ASN A 244 -9.70 -2.11 -12.43
C ASN A 244 -11.18 -1.74 -12.36
N THR A 245 -11.55 -0.89 -11.41
CA THR A 245 -12.94 -0.43 -11.22
C THR A 245 -13.27 0.87 -11.95
N ALA A 246 -12.42 1.30 -12.90
CA ALA A 246 -12.66 2.53 -13.66
C ALA A 246 -13.86 2.40 -14.63
N GLU A 247 -14.04 1.20 -15.22
CA GLU A 247 -15.04 0.94 -16.23
C GLU A 247 -16.13 -0.05 -15.77
N VAL A 248 -15.80 -0.92 -14.81
CA VAL A 248 -16.64 -2.03 -14.35
C VAL A 248 -16.74 -1.98 -12.83
N SER A 249 -17.94 -2.14 -12.29
CA SER A 249 -18.14 -2.16 -10.84
C SER A 249 -17.47 -3.36 -10.17
N HIS A 250 -17.21 -3.24 -8.87
CA HIS A 250 -16.65 -4.33 -8.06
C HIS A 250 -17.48 -5.63 -8.16
N ALA A 251 -18.81 -5.52 -8.11
CA ALA A 251 -19.71 -6.66 -8.18
C ALA A 251 -19.71 -7.34 -9.56
N GLU A 252 -19.64 -6.56 -10.63
CA GLU A 252 -19.54 -7.10 -12.00
C GLU A 252 -18.18 -7.78 -12.20
N TYR A 253 -17.10 -7.18 -11.70
CA TYR A 253 -15.79 -7.78 -11.76
C TYR A 253 -15.73 -9.10 -10.97
N PHE A 254 -16.32 -9.12 -9.77
CA PHE A 254 -16.45 -10.37 -8.99
C PHE A 254 -17.18 -11.45 -9.79
N ASN A 255 -18.31 -11.13 -10.40
CA ASN A 255 -19.08 -12.09 -11.19
C ASN A 255 -18.27 -12.64 -12.38
N ALA A 256 -17.52 -11.78 -13.07
CA ALA A 256 -16.66 -12.21 -14.18
C ALA A 256 -15.55 -13.17 -13.71
N VAL A 257 -14.87 -12.85 -12.60
CA VAL A 257 -13.82 -13.70 -12.00
C VAL A 257 -14.42 -15.04 -11.51
N ALA A 258 -15.56 -15.01 -10.82
CA ALA A 258 -16.24 -16.21 -10.34
C ALA A 258 -16.65 -17.14 -11.51
N ASN A 259 -17.14 -16.58 -12.62
CA ASN A 259 -17.44 -17.34 -13.83
C ASN A 259 -16.17 -17.95 -14.45
N TYR A 260 -15.09 -17.18 -14.55
CA TYR A 260 -13.80 -17.67 -15.03
C TYR A 260 -13.31 -18.86 -14.19
N LEU A 261 -13.30 -18.72 -12.86
CA LEU A 261 -12.85 -19.78 -11.94
C LEU A 261 -13.67 -21.07 -12.07
N ARG A 262 -15.00 -20.93 -12.21
CA ARG A 262 -15.90 -22.07 -12.41
C ARG A 262 -15.64 -22.76 -13.74
N GLN A 263 -15.46 -22.00 -14.83
CA GLN A 263 -15.26 -22.56 -16.17
C GLN A 263 -13.86 -23.19 -16.33
N THR A 264 -12.83 -22.57 -15.74
CA THR A 264 -11.44 -22.98 -15.93
C THR A 264 -11.04 -24.08 -14.96
N TYR A 265 -11.46 -23.97 -13.69
CA TYR A 265 -10.98 -24.83 -12.60
C TYR A 265 -12.09 -25.60 -11.88
N GLY A 266 -13.36 -25.38 -12.23
CA GLY A 266 -14.49 -25.96 -11.48
C GLY A 266 -14.62 -25.42 -10.05
N LEU A 267 -14.00 -24.29 -9.75
CA LEU A 267 -14.02 -23.67 -8.41
C LEU A 267 -15.23 -22.76 -8.23
N GLU A 268 -15.95 -22.91 -7.11
CA GLU A 268 -17.05 -22.03 -6.72
C GLU A 268 -16.56 -21.02 -5.69
N ALA A 269 -16.71 -19.72 -6.02
CA ALA A 269 -16.43 -18.62 -5.12
C ALA A 269 -17.63 -18.29 -4.22
N ASP A 270 -17.41 -17.91 -2.95
CA ASP A 270 -18.49 -17.42 -2.07
C ASP A 270 -19.08 -16.12 -2.65
N LYS A 271 -20.37 -16.18 -3.00
CA LYS A 271 -21.11 -15.09 -3.67
C LYS A 271 -21.14 -13.78 -2.88
N SER A 272 -20.85 -13.81 -1.58
CA SER A 272 -20.79 -12.60 -0.75
C SER A 272 -19.56 -11.73 -1.04
N GLY A 273 -18.57 -12.23 -1.80
CA GLY A 273 -17.41 -11.44 -2.27
C GLY A 273 -17.76 -10.31 -3.23
N LYS A 274 -18.99 -10.27 -3.79
CA LYS A 274 -19.50 -9.16 -4.60
C LYS A 274 -19.71 -7.86 -3.82
N ASP A 275 -19.86 -7.94 -2.47
CA ASP A 275 -20.15 -6.78 -1.63
C ASP A 275 -18.81 -6.11 -1.24
N VAL A 276 -18.67 -4.81 -1.53
CA VAL A 276 -17.40 -4.09 -1.27
C VAL A 276 -17.04 -4.04 0.22
N SER A 277 -18.01 -4.07 1.13
CA SER A 277 -17.76 -4.11 2.58
C SER A 277 -17.61 -5.52 3.16
N ARG A 278 -17.39 -6.53 2.30
CA ARG A 278 -17.19 -7.91 2.74
C ARG A 278 -16.03 -8.02 3.73
N ALA A 279 -16.34 -8.57 4.90
CA ALA A 279 -15.33 -8.84 5.93
C ALA A 279 -14.53 -10.09 5.58
N CYS A 280 -13.21 -9.97 5.58
CA CYS A 280 -12.27 -11.07 5.47
C CYS A 280 -11.54 -11.27 6.78
N PHE A 281 -11.80 -12.36 7.50
CA PHE A 281 -11.14 -12.69 8.75
C PHE A 281 -9.67 -13.06 8.55
N LEU A 282 -8.82 -12.60 9.47
CA LEU A 282 -7.37 -12.77 9.43
C LEU A 282 -6.91 -13.86 10.42
N PRO A 283 -6.59 -15.07 9.95
CA PRO A 283 -6.07 -16.15 10.77
C PRO A 283 -4.55 -16.07 10.95
N TYR A 284 -3.98 -17.08 11.59
CA TYR A 284 -2.58 -17.42 11.47
C TYR A 284 -2.38 -18.44 10.35
N ASP A 285 -1.56 -18.07 9.37
CA ASP A 285 -1.11 -18.94 8.28
C ASP A 285 0.35 -18.62 7.91
N PRO A 286 1.33 -19.39 8.44
CA PRO A 286 2.75 -19.16 8.17
C PRO A 286 3.16 -19.45 6.72
N GLU A 287 2.31 -20.15 5.96
CA GLU A 287 2.51 -20.46 4.53
C GLU A 287 1.77 -19.50 3.60
N ALA A 288 1.24 -18.38 4.14
CA ALA A 288 0.64 -17.34 3.32
C ALA A 288 1.64 -16.82 2.28
N TYR A 289 1.15 -16.58 1.07
CA TYR A 289 1.93 -15.99 -0.02
C TYR A 289 1.60 -14.51 -0.17
N ILE A 290 2.62 -13.70 -0.37
CA ILE A 290 2.51 -12.31 -0.84
C ILE A 290 3.32 -12.14 -2.12
N ASN A 291 2.79 -11.42 -3.11
CA ASN A 291 3.52 -11.13 -4.33
C ASN A 291 4.80 -10.35 -3.99
N PRO A 292 5.99 -10.81 -4.40
CA PRO A 292 7.26 -10.15 -4.09
C PRO A 292 7.34 -8.68 -4.50
N LYS A 293 6.57 -8.26 -5.51
CA LYS A 293 6.51 -6.84 -5.91
C LYS A 293 5.91 -5.91 -4.84
N ASN A 294 5.23 -6.46 -3.83
CA ASN A 294 4.62 -5.70 -2.74
C ASN A 294 5.55 -5.60 -1.51
N LEU A 295 6.64 -6.35 -1.46
CA LEU A 295 7.66 -6.32 -0.41
C LEU A 295 8.72 -5.26 -0.70
#